data_0f92fa33a0380c1f40192890529f4da4
#
_entry.id   0f92fa33a0380c1f40192890529f4da4
#
_cell.length_a   1.000
_cell.length_b   1.000
_cell.length_c   1.000
_cell.angle_alpha   90.00
_cell.angle_beta   90.00
_cell.angle_gamma   90.00
#
_symmetry.space_group_name_H-M   'P 1'
#
loop_
_entity.id
_entity.type
_entity.pdbx_description
1 polymer ?
#
loop_
_entity_poly.entity_id
_entity_poly.type
_entity_poly.pdbx_seq_one_letter_code
_entity_poly.pdbx_strand_id
1 'polypeptide(L)'
;ISVAAAEGIWRRFLATYPSVDARAIASADPAALRAIGLSNRKVEYVTGIARAFAAGDVKPAQWSSLADDALRDHLTSLRGVGPWTADMVLIFHERRPDVLPLGDVGLVNAAARLYGWDAPDLRARRETLRVHAERWRPWRSVATWYIWLELDAEPVVY
;
A
#
# COMPACT_ATOMS: atom_id res chain seq x y z
N ILE A 1 12.83 -3.65 0.99
CA ILE A 1 13.63 -3.87 -0.23
C ILE A 1 13.70 -2.56 -1.00
N SER A 2 14.71 -2.39 -1.87
CA SER A 2 14.79 -1.21 -2.74
C SER A 2 13.72 -1.23 -3.84
N VAL A 3 13.39 -0.07 -4.41
CA VAL A 3 12.45 0.06 -5.53
C VAL A 3 12.88 -0.83 -6.70
N ALA A 4 14.14 -0.76 -7.11
CA ALA A 4 14.69 -1.59 -8.19
C ALA A 4 14.53 -3.11 -7.95
N ALA A 5 14.69 -3.56 -6.70
CA ALA A 5 14.48 -4.97 -6.35
C ALA A 5 12.99 -5.34 -6.42
N ALA A 6 12.10 -4.45 -5.98
CA ALA A 6 10.66 -4.65 -6.07
C ALA A 6 10.19 -4.73 -7.54
N GLU A 7 10.67 -3.83 -8.39
CA GLU A 7 10.38 -3.84 -9.83
C GLU A 7 10.88 -5.12 -10.51
N GLY A 8 12.06 -5.59 -10.14
CA GLY A 8 12.59 -6.86 -10.66
C GLY A 8 11.70 -8.05 -10.31
N ILE A 9 11.17 -8.10 -9.07
CA ILE A 9 10.21 -9.13 -8.65
C ILE A 9 8.90 -8.95 -9.41
N TRP A 10 8.38 -7.76 -9.53
CA TRP A 10 7.13 -7.45 -10.21
C TRP A 10 7.17 -7.83 -11.70
N ARG A 11 8.26 -7.50 -12.41
CA ARG A 11 8.44 -7.94 -13.81
C ARG A 11 8.41 -9.46 -13.96
N ARG A 12 9.09 -10.19 -13.09
CA ARG A 12 9.05 -11.66 -13.13
C ARG A 12 7.68 -12.23 -12.80
N PHE A 13 6.97 -11.57 -11.86
CA PHE A 13 5.61 -11.93 -11.52
C PHE A 13 4.68 -11.77 -12.72
N LEU A 14 4.70 -10.63 -13.41
CA LEU A 14 3.89 -10.38 -14.61
C LEU A 14 4.27 -11.29 -15.78
N ALA A 15 5.55 -11.66 -15.92
CA ALA A 15 5.97 -12.63 -16.94
C ALA A 15 5.38 -14.03 -16.69
N THR A 16 5.18 -14.40 -15.42
CA THR A 16 4.60 -15.70 -15.05
C THR A 16 3.07 -15.65 -14.99
N TYR A 17 2.49 -14.54 -14.57
CA TYR A 17 1.04 -14.33 -14.37
C TYR A 17 0.59 -13.03 -15.08
N PRO A 18 0.55 -12.99 -16.42
CA PRO A 18 0.30 -11.74 -17.16
C PRO A 18 -1.07 -11.08 -16.86
N SER A 19 -2.09 -11.89 -16.60
CA SER A 19 -3.44 -11.42 -16.28
C SER A 19 -3.65 -11.11 -14.78
N VAL A 20 -2.67 -11.42 -13.92
CA VAL A 20 -2.80 -11.33 -12.45
C VAL A 20 -4.10 -12.01 -11.96
N ASP A 21 -4.46 -13.15 -12.56
CA ASP A 21 -5.69 -13.88 -12.26
C ASP A 21 -5.63 -14.52 -10.87
N ALA A 22 -6.63 -14.21 -10.04
CA ALA A 22 -6.68 -14.67 -8.66
C ALA A 22 -6.75 -16.20 -8.54
N ARG A 23 -7.45 -16.89 -9.44
CA ARG A 23 -7.57 -18.36 -9.40
C ARG A 23 -6.26 -19.03 -9.77
N ALA A 24 -5.57 -18.50 -10.78
CA ALA A 24 -4.26 -18.98 -11.18
C ALA A 24 -3.23 -18.81 -10.05
N ILE A 25 -3.22 -17.65 -9.39
CA ILE A 25 -2.31 -17.36 -8.28
C ILE A 25 -2.66 -18.20 -7.04
N ALA A 26 -3.95 -18.41 -6.75
CA ALA A 26 -4.40 -19.21 -5.62
C ALA A 26 -3.98 -20.69 -5.70
N SER A 27 -3.84 -21.20 -6.94
CA SER A 27 -3.39 -22.57 -7.24
C SER A 27 -1.91 -22.67 -7.64
N ALA A 28 -1.17 -21.55 -7.59
CA ALA A 28 0.22 -21.52 -8.00
C ALA A 28 1.11 -22.42 -7.13
N ASP A 29 2.09 -23.07 -7.74
CA ASP A 29 3.13 -23.78 -7.02
C ASP A 29 3.95 -22.79 -6.16
N PRO A 30 4.03 -22.99 -4.84
CA PRO A 30 4.86 -22.18 -3.97
C PRO A 30 6.33 -22.06 -4.43
N ALA A 31 6.88 -23.10 -5.07
CA ALA A 31 8.23 -23.07 -5.59
C ALA A 31 8.36 -22.10 -6.77
N ALA A 32 7.37 -22.04 -7.66
CA ALA A 32 7.33 -21.07 -8.75
C ALA A 32 7.27 -19.62 -8.24
N LEU A 33 6.44 -19.35 -7.22
CA LEU A 33 6.36 -18.02 -6.60
C LEU A 33 7.68 -17.64 -5.89
N ARG A 34 8.36 -18.58 -5.26
CA ARG A 34 9.70 -18.33 -4.69
C ARG A 34 10.75 -18.01 -5.76
N ALA A 35 10.70 -18.71 -6.90
CA ALA A 35 11.61 -18.48 -8.02
C ALA A 35 11.47 -17.05 -8.59
N ILE A 36 10.30 -16.45 -8.50
CA ILE A 36 10.06 -15.04 -8.83
C ILE A 36 10.82 -14.09 -7.87
N GLY A 37 11.13 -14.52 -6.65
CA GLY A 37 11.84 -13.74 -5.64
C GLY A 37 10.98 -13.40 -4.41
N LEU A 38 9.82 -14.06 -4.24
CA LEU A 38 9.00 -13.91 -3.05
C LEU A 38 9.55 -14.75 -1.89
N SER A 39 9.60 -14.17 -0.69
CA SER A 39 9.89 -14.94 0.53
C SER A 39 8.73 -15.91 0.85
N ASN A 40 8.99 -16.95 1.65
CA ASN A 40 7.95 -17.90 2.06
C ASN A 40 6.71 -17.21 2.65
N ARG A 41 6.92 -16.19 3.48
CA ARG A 41 5.84 -15.40 4.07
C ARG A 41 5.04 -14.62 3.00
N LYS A 42 5.72 -14.03 2.01
CA LYS A 42 5.05 -13.32 0.90
C LYS A 42 4.29 -14.29 -0.01
N VAL A 43 4.82 -15.48 -0.25
CA VAL A 43 4.10 -16.54 -0.98
C VAL A 43 2.81 -16.89 -0.25
N GLU A 44 2.87 -17.14 1.06
CA GLU A 44 1.69 -17.42 1.87
C GLU A 44 0.65 -16.29 1.77
N TYR A 45 1.09 -15.03 1.90
CA TYR A 45 0.20 -13.86 1.84
C TYR A 45 -0.46 -13.72 0.46
N VAL A 46 0.34 -13.76 -0.60
CA VAL A 46 -0.16 -13.60 -1.97
C VAL A 46 -1.16 -14.70 -2.33
N THR A 47 -0.85 -15.97 -2.00
CA THR A 47 -1.77 -17.07 -2.27
C THR A 47 -3.03 -17.01 -1.38
N GLY A 48 -2.91 -16.58 -0.14
CA GLY A 48 -4.06 -16.40 0.77
C GLY A 48 -5.01 -15.30 0.28
N ILE A 49 -4.46 -14.16 -0.11
CA ILE A 49 -5.23 -13.04 -0.70
C ILE A 49 -5.90 -13.50 -2.00
N ALA A 50 -5.15 -14.18 -2.88
CA ALA A 50 -5.70 -14.69 -4.15
C ALA A 50 -6.86 -15.67 -3.93
N ARG A 51 -6.78 -16.53 -2.90
CA ARG A 51 -7.90 -17.42 -2.53
C ARG A 51 -9.13 -16.65 -2.08
N ALA A 52 -8.97 -15.61 -1.26
CA ALA A 52 -10.09 -14.76 -0.82
C ALA A 52 -10.79 -14.07 -2.00
N PHE A 53 -10.02 -13.58 -2.98
CA PHE A 53 -10.58 -13.05 -4.22
C PHE A 53 -11.29 -14.13 -5.05
N ALA A 54 -10.68 -15.29 -5.23
CA ALA A 54 -11.25 -16.40 -6.01
C ALA A 54 -12.53 -16.98 -5.38
N ALA A 55 -12.60 -16.97 -4.04
CA ALA A 55 -13.79 -17.40 -3.29
C ALA A 55 -14.92 -16.36 -3.31
N GLY A 56 -14.62 -15.11 -3.70
CA GLY A 56 -15.60 -14.01 -3.66
C GLY A 56 -15.79 -13.40 -2.28
N ASP A 57 -14.87 -13.66 -1.33
CA ASP A 57 -14.87 -13.03 -0.02
C ASP A 57 -14.44 -11.56 -0.12
N VAL A 58 -13.59 -11.25 -1.10
CA VAL A 58 -13.17 -9.89 -1.44
C VAL A 58 -13.87 -9.45 -2.72
N LYS A 59 -14.64 -8.36 -2.63
CA LYS A 59 -15.47 -7.83 -3.73
C LYS A 59 -15.14 -6.37 -4.02
N PRO A 60 -14.13 -6.08 -4.84
CA PRO A 60 -13.74 -4.69 -5.13
C PRO A 60 -14.87 -3.81 -5.63
N ALA A 61 -15.84 -4.36 -6.38
CA ALA A 61 -17.00 -3.62 -6.86
C ALA A 61 -17.87 -3.01 -5.75
N GLN A 62 -17.71 -3.46 -4.50
CA GLN A 62 -18.45 -2.93 -3.35
C GLN A 62 -17.65 -1.87 -2.55
N TRP A 63 -16.37 -1.72 -2.82
CA TRP A 63 -15.49 -0.86 -2.01
C TRP A 63 -15.88 0.61 -2.09
N SER A 64 -16.32 1.08 -3.25
CA SER A 64 -16.74 2.47 -3.43
C SER A 64 -17.92 2.90 -2.54
N SER A 65 -18.74 1.93 -2.11
CA SER A 65 -19.88 2.18 -1.21
C SER A 65 -19.51 2.14 0.28
N LEU A 66 -18.30 1.68 0.63
CA LEU A 66 -17.85 1.59 2.01
C LEU A 66 -17.24 2.92 2.48
N ALA A 67 -17.44 3.24 3.76
CA ALA A 67 -16.64 4.28 4.41
C ALA A 67 -15.17 3.85 4.51
N ASP A 68 -14.24 4.81 4.55
CA ASP A 68 -12.79 4.54 4.54
C ASP A 68 -12.35 3.60 5.67
N ASP A 69 -12.86 3.81 6.89
CA ASP A 69 -12.51 2.95 8.02
C ASP A 69 -13.04 1.53 7.85
N ALA A 70 -14.27 1.37 7.36
CA ALA A 70 -14.85 0.06 7.11
C ALA A 70 -14.08 -0.71 6.01
N LEU A 71 -13.65 -0.01 4.95
CA LEU A 71 -12.82 -0.62 3.90
C LEU A 71 -11.43 -0.96 4.44
N ARG A 72 -10.83 -0.10 5.26
CA ARG A 72 -9.53 -0.36 5.90
C ARG A 72 -9.58 -1.60 6.79
N ASP A 73 -10.63 -1.73 7.61
CA ASP A 73 -10.84 -2.89 8.47
C ASP A 73 -11.02 -4.16 7.65
N HIS A 74 -11.82 -4.10 6.59
CA HIS A 74 -12.01 -5.23 5.68
C HIS A 74 -10.68 -5.66 5.04
N LEU A 75 -9.89 -4.73 4.52
CA LEU A 75 -8.60 -5.03 3.89
C LEU A 75 -7.58 -5.58 4.89
N THR A 76 -7.48 -5.00 6.08
CA THR A 76 -6.53 -5.45 7.10
C THR A 76 -6.91 -6.78 7.76
N SER A 77 -8.15 -7.25 7.61
CA SER A 77 -8.53 -8.62 7.99
C SER A 77 -7.85 -9.69 7.14
N LEU A 78 -7.38 -9.34 5.94
CA LEU A 78 -6.64 -10.23 5.07
C LEU A 78 -5.21 -10.38 5.58
N ARG A 79 -4.81 -11.63 5.87
CA ARG A 79 -3.46 -11.90 6.35
C ARG A 79 -2.39 -11.44 5.35
N GLY A 80 -1.53 -10.54 5.77
CA GLY A 80 -0.47 -9.95 4.94
C GLY A 80 -0.79 -8.55 4.42
N VAL A 81 -2.01 -8.06 4.63
CA VAL A 81 -2.40 -6.68 4.37
C VAL A 81 -2.32 -5.88 5.67
N GLY A 82 -1.38 -4.96 5.74
CA GLY A 82 -1.24 -4.03 6.87
C GLY A 82 -1.95 -2.70 6.61
N PRO A 83 -2.03 -1.82 7.64
CA PRO A 83 -2.66 -0.51 7.51
C PRO A 83 -2.10 0.33 6.36
N TRP A 84 -0.79 0.34 6.17
CA TRP A 84 -0.16 1.04 5.05
C TRP A 84 -0.65 0.52 3.68
N THR A 85 -0.73 -0.80 3.51
CA THR A 85 -1.22 -1.40 2.26
C THR A 85 -2.69 -1.06 2.03
N ALA A 86 -3.52 -1.06 3.09
CA ALA A 86 -4.91 -0.66 3.00
C ALA A 86 -5.04 0.82 2.60
N ASP A 87 -4.22 1.71 3.17
CA ASP A 87 -4.18 3.12 2.79
C ASP A 87 -3.77 3.31 1.31
N MET A 88 -2.84 2.47 0.79
CA MET A 88 -2.48 2.51 -0.64
C MET A 88 -3.67 2.10 -1.53
N VAL A 89 -4.47 1.12 -1.14
CA VAL A 89 -5.70 0.76 -1.87
C VAL A 89 -6.70 1.93 -1.86
N LEU A 90 -6.90 2.57 -0.71
CA LEU A 90 -7.78 3.73 -0.60
C LEU A 90 -7.32 4.89 -1.49
N ILE A 91 -6.02 5.20 -1.52
CA ILE A 91 -5.47 6.33 -2.29
C ILE A 91 -5.46 6.01 -3.79
N PHE A 92 -4.88 4.86 -4.20
CA PHE A 92 -4.59 4.59 -5.61
C PHE A 92 -5.72 3.88 -6.35
N HIS A 93 -6.42 2.96 -5.69
CA HIS A 93 -7.52 2.21 -6.32
C HIS A 93 -8.85 2.96 -6.17
N GLU A 94 -9.21 3.30 -4.93
CA GLU A 94 -10.48 3.99 -4.64
C GLU A 94 -10.42 5.50 -4.86
N ARG A 95 -9.22 6.08 -5.00
CA ARG A 95 -8.99 7.51 -5.23
C ARG A 95 -9.62 8.38 -4.14
N ARG A 96 -9.59 7.90 -2.89
CA ARG A 96 -10.12 8.64 -1.75
C ARG A 96 -9.29 9.90 -1.50
N PRO A 97 -9.91 11.09 -1.42
CA PRO A 97 -9.16 12.35 -1.36
C PRO A 97 -8.54 12.65 0.00
N ASP A 98 -9.05 12.03 1.07
CA ASP A 98 -8.73 12.43 2.45
C ASP A 98 -8.12 11.31 3.29
N VAL A 99 -7.17 10.56 2.74
CA VAL A 99 -6.42 9.52 3.44
C VAL A 99 -5.04 10.03 3.85
N LEU A 100 -4.65 9.75 5.09
CA LEU A 100 -3.32 10.06 5.62
C LEU A 100 -2.60 8.76 6.01
N PRO A 101 -1.64 8.27 5.21
CA PRO A 101 -0.97 6.99 5.46
C PRO A 101 0.16 7.16 6.50
N LEU A 102 -0.20 7.29 7.77
CA LEU A 102 0.75 7.45 8.89
C LEU A 102 1.70 6.25 9.06
N GLY A 103 1.38 5.10 8.45
CA GLY A 103 2.28 3.94 8.39
C GLY A 103 3.46 4.13 7.43
N ASP A 104 3.40 5.11 6.54
CA ASP A 104 4.44 5.38 5.57
C ASP A 104 5.60 6.15 6.19
N VAL A 105 6.72 5.45 6.41
CA VAL A 105 7.93 6.03 7.01
C VAL A 105 8.56 7.08 6.11
N GLY A 106 8.49 6.89 4.78
CA GLY A 106 8.98 7.85 3.79
C GLY A 106 8.24 9.17 3.91
N LEU A 107 6.90 9.12 3.86
CA LEU A 107 6.03 10.28 4.04
C LEU A 107 6.33 11.04 5.35
N VAL A 108 6.38 10.30 6.47
CA VAL A 108 6.59 10.89 7.80
C VAL A 108 7.93 11.61 7.88
N ASN A 109 8.99 11.01 7.34
CA ASN A 109 10.32 11.60 7.35
C ASN A 109 10.43 12.78 6.37
N ALA A 110 9.81 12.69 5.20
CA ALA A 110 9.79 13.78 4.23
C ALA A 110 9.04 15.00 4.77
N ALA A 111 7.87 14.79 5.36
CA ALA A 111 7.11 15.85 6.00
C ALA A 111 7.91 16.54 7.10
N ALA A 112 8.58 15.76 7.96
CA ALA A 112 9.40 16.31 9.03
C ALA A 112 10.53 17.21 8.48
N ARG A 113 11.18 16.81 7.38
CA ARG A 113 12.22 17.62 6.71
C ARG A 113 11.64 18.89 6.08
N LEU A 114 10.56 18.72 5.31
CA LEU A 114 9.92 19.79 4.55
C LEU A 114 9.44 20.93 5.46
N TYR A 115 8.85 20.56 6.60
CA TYR A 115 8.31 21.52 7.56
C TYR A 115 9.27 21.90 8.69
N GLY A 116 10.48 21.35 8.71
CA GLY A 116 11.51 21.66 9.72
C GLY A 116 11.11 21.26 11.14
N TRP A 117 10.41 20.14 11.33
CA TRP A 117 9.96 19.72 12.65
C TRP A 117 11.11 19.18 13.50
N ASP A 118 11.28 19.74 14.69
CA ASP A 118 12.16 19.20 15.72
C ASP A 118 11.45 18.05 16.45
N ALA A 119 11.46 16.87 15.83
CA ALA A 119 10.84 15.66 16.33
C ALA A 119 11.88 14.53 16.38
N PRO A 120 12.26 14.06 17.60
CA PRO A 120 13.46 13.26 17.80
C PRO A 120 13.37 11.86 17.20
N ASP A 121 12.19 11.29 17.13
CA ASP A 121 11.97 9.93 16.66
C ASP A 121 10.76 9.80 15.73
N LEU A 122 10.60 8.61 15.14
CA LEU A 122 9.52 8.33 14.19
C LEU A 122 8.14 8.45 14.82
N ARG A 123 7.98 8.15 16.11
CA ARG A 123 6.70 8.24 16.82
C ARG A 123 6.30 9.71 16.97
N ALA A 124 7.24 10.55 17.41
CA ALA A 124 7.03 11.99 17.53
C ALA A 124 6.68 12.61 16.16
N ARG A 125 7.42 12.24 15.10
CA ARG A 125 7.15 12.72 13.74
C ARG A 125 5.76 12.31 13.24
N ARG A 126 5.33 11.07 13.50
CA ARG A 126 3.97 10.61 13.16
C ARG A 126 2.89 11.43 13.85
N GLU A 127 3.07 11.68 15.14
CA GLU A 127 2.09 12.48 15.89
C GLU A 127 2.07 13.92 15.40
N THR A 128 3.23 14.53 15.14
CA THR A 128 3.31 15.87 14.57
C THR A 128 2.63 15.93 13.19
N LEU A 129 2.88 14.93 12.33
CA LEU A 129 2.23 14.83 11.03
C LEU A 129 0.71 14.68 11.18
N ARG A 130 0.25 13.83 12.09
CA ARG A 130 -1.17 13.62 12.34
C ARG A 130 -1.88 14.94 12.69
N VAL A 131 -1.30 15.70 13.60
CA VAL A 131 -1.85 17.00 14.02
C VAL A 131 -1.75 18.04 12.89
N HIS A 132 -0.60 18.11 12.22
CA HIS A 132 -0.38 19.06 11.12
C HIS A 132 -1.33 18.82 9.94
N ALA A 133 -1.60 17.57 9.61
CA ALA A 133 -2.41 17.19 8.46
C ALA A 133 -3.92 17.48 8.60
N GLU A 134 -4.39 17.87 9.78
CA GLU A 134 -5.79 18.28 9.96
C GLU A 134 -6.13 19.53 9.11
N ARG A 135 -5.16 20.41 8.87
CA ARG A 135 -5.31 21.58 7.99
C ARG A 135 -5.39 21.24 6.50
N TRP A 136 -5.05 19.99 6.10
CA TRP A 136 -5.12 19.53 4.72
C TRP A 136 -6.48 18.94 4.37
N ARG A 137 -7.34 18.72 5.34
CA ARG A 137 -8.70 18.20 5.09
C ARG A 137 -9.49 19.12 4.15
N PRO A 138 -10.24 18.55 3.22
CA PRO A 138 -10.47 17.12 2.95
C PRO A 138 -9.53 16.52 1.88
N TRP A 139 -8.30 17.02 1.74
CA TRP A 139 -7.37 16.72 0.66
C TRP A 139 -6.06 16.08 1.13
N ARG A 140 -6.08 15.31 2.23
CA ARG A 140 -4.87 14.72 2.81
C ARG A 140 -4.14 13.77 1.85
N SER A 141 -4.85 13.04 0.96
CA SER A 141 -4.23 12.23 -0.08
C SER A 141 -3.46 13.08 -1.10
N VAL A 142 -4.01 14.25 -1.46
CA VAL A 142 -3.35 15.18 -2.38
C VAL A 142 -2.08 15.76 -1.74
N ALA A 143 -2.15 16.20 -0.48
CA ALA A 143 -0.98 16.69 0.25
C ALA A 143 0.10 15.59 0.38
N THR A 144 -0.30 14.35 0.66
CA THR A 144 0.58 13.18 0.70
C THR A 144 1.32 13.01 -0.63
N TRP A 145 0.61 13.11 -1.74
CA TRP A 145 1.18 13.00 -3.08
C TRP A 145 2.27 14.06 -3.33
N TYR A 146 2.02 15.32 -2.98
CA TYR A 146 3.02 16.38 -3.12
C TYR A 146 4.25 16.14 -2.26
N ILE A 147 4.10 15.60 -1.05
CA ILE A 147 5.24 15.25 -0.19
C ILE A 147 6.03 14.07 -0.78
N TRP A 148 5.38 13.08 -1.40
CA TRP A 148 6.08 12.01 -2.08
C TRP A 148 6.90 12.49 -3.28
N LEU A 149 6.42 13.47 -4.04
CA LEU A 149 7.20 14.08 -5.13
C LEU A 149 8.53 14.70 -4.66
N GLU A 150 8.60 15.16 -3.42
CA GLU A 150 9.85 15.66 -2.83
C GLU A 150 10.83 14.52 -2.44
N LEU A 151 10.37 13.27 -2.37
CA LEU A 151 11.22 12.12 -2.07
C LEU A 151 11.93 11.58 -3.30
N ASP A 152 11.26 11.64 -4.44
CA ASP A 152 11.73 11.07 -5.70
C ASP A 152 12.16 12.18 -6.64
N ALA A 153 13.46 12.22 -6.98
CA ALA A 153 13.97 13.11 -8.02
C ALA A 153 13.34 12.80 -9.42
N GLU A 154 12.67 11.64 -9.53
CA GLU A 154 11.81 11.28 -10.65
C GLU A 154 10.45 10.81 -10.12
N PRO A 155 9.32 11.39 -10.57
CA PRO A 155 8.00 10.95 -10.13
C PRO A 155 7.76 9.50 -10.57
N VAL A 156 7.43 8.64 -9.60
CA VAL A 156 6.99 7.27 -9.89
C VAL A 156 5.62 7.39 -10.56
N VAL A 157 5.55 7.13 -11.85
CA VAL A 157 4.29 7.01 -12.60
C VAL A 157 3.75 5.60 -12.35
N TYR A 158 2.61 5.50 -11.68
CA TYR A 158 1.90 4.23 -11.40
C TYR A 158 0.87 3.90 -12.47
#